data_0fd943295a1d2ee7d5342b51871cf86e
#
_entry.id   0fd943295a1d2ee7d5342b51871cf86e
#
_cell.length_a   1.000
_cell.length_b   1.000
_cell.length_c   1.000
_cell.angle_alpha   90.00
_cell.angle_beta   90.00
_cell.angle_gamma   90.00
#
_symmetry.space_group_name_H-M   'P 1'
#
loop_
_entity.id
_entity.type
_entity.pdbx_description
1 polymer ?
#
loop_
_entity_poly.entity_id
_entity_poly.type
_entity_poly.pdbx_seq_one_letter_code
_entity_poly.pdbx_strand_id
1 'polypeptide(L)'
;MKKHITILGLAALGFAFAGQALAADVGKGFKSIFDGKTLKGWNGDPKFWSVQDGAITGKTTKENPTKGNTFIIWEGKTGNFDLRLDYKIIGGNSGIQYRSFKADGPDEWRIGGYQADFEAGDTFSGIYYGERFRGILSLRGKKTTLTVGDDGKLKKEVEEFAKDADIAKAIKKEDWNSYRIVARNFNLTHYINDVKTTQVVDHDRKTRRADGLLALQLHAGPPMTVQFKNIRIKELPKRARKAGNAKEGSNNKNK
;
A
#
# COMPACT_ATOMS: atom_id res chain seq x y z
N MET A 1 -36.69 73.64 -13.18
CA MET A 1 -35.33 73.04 -13.30
C MET A 1 -35.42 71.56 -12.82
N LYS A 2 -35.52 70.59 -13.75
CA LYS A 2 -35.58 69.15 -13.40
C LYS A 2 -34.19 68.57 -13.61
N LYS A 3 -33.59 68.04 -12.55
CA LYS A 3 -32.27 67.38 -12.58
C LYS A 3 -32.49 65.88 -12.93
N HIS A 4 -31.94 65.45 -14.04
CA HIS A 4 -31.87 64.04 -14.41
C HIS A 4 -30.67 63.41 -13.71
N ILE A 5 -30.91 62.34 -12.95
CA ILE A 5 -29.87 61.50 -12.34
C ILE A 5 -29.73 60.28 -13.27
N THR A 6 -28.58 60.16 -13.92
CA THR A 6 -28.20 59.00 -14.72
C THR A 6 -27.53 57.98 -13.80
N ILE A 7 -28.14 56.79 -13.64
CA ILE A 7 -27.53 55.68 -12.90
C ILE A 7 -26.73 54.84 -13.90
N LEU A 8 -25.39 54.86 -13.73
CA LEU A 8 -24.49 53.93 -14.45
C LEU A 8 -24.54 52.56 -13.77
N GLY A 9 -25.08 51.58 -14.48
CA GLY A 9 -25.01 50.18 -14.04
C GLY A 9 -23.63 49.58 -14.29
N LEU A 10 -22.93 49.18 -13.21
CA LEU A 10 -21.68 48.44 -13.27
C LEU A 10 -22.01 46.94 -13.49
N ALA A 11 -21.76 46.43 -14.71
CA ALA A 11 -21.83 45.00 -14.98
C ALA A 11 -20.55 44.32 -14.43
N ALA A 12 -20.68 43.55 -13.38
CA ALA A 12 -19.60 42.70 -12.87
C ALA A 12 -19.48 41.43 -13.77
N LEU A 13 -18.45 41.40 -14.62
CA LEU A 13 -18.07 40.16 -15.30
C LEU A 13 -17.40 39.22 -14.26
N GLY A 14 -18.14 38.19 -13.84
CA GLY A 14 -17.60 37.10 -13.07
C GLY A 14 -16.69 36.20 -13.94
N PHE A 15 -15.39 36.32 -13.77
CA PHE A 15 -14.46 35.33 -14.33
C PHE A 15 -14.55 34.04 -13.51
N ALA A 16 -15.24 33.04 -14.07
CA ALA A 16 -15.17 31.68 -13.57
C ALA A 16 -13.78 31.11 -13.92
N PHE A 17 -12.86 31.11 -12.96
CA PHE A 17 -11.63 30.33 -13.05
C PHE A 17 -11.99 28.85 -12.97
N ALA A 18 -12.17 28.21 -14.12
CA ALA A 18 -12.15 26.77 -14.23
C ALA A 18 -10.72 26.32 -13.93
N GLY A 19 -10.46 25.99 -12.65
CA GLY A 19 -9.21 25.39 -12.23
C GLY A 19 -9.05 24.04 -12.95
N GLN A 20 -8.30 24.00 -14.05
CA GLN A 20 -7.78 22.76 -14.59
C GLN A 20 -6.82 22.22 -13.53
N ALA A 21 -7.24 21.18 -12.81
CA ALA A 21 -6.34 20.39 -11.98
C ALA A 21 -5.29 19.80 -12.93
N LEU A 22 -4.08 20.36 -12.91
CA LEU A 22 -2.93 19.77 -13.58
C LEU A 22 -2.83 18.33 -13.06
N ALA A 23 -3.02 17.36 -13.93
CA ALA A 23 -2.75 15.97 -13.62
C ALA A 23 -1.29 15.91 -13.17
N ALA A 24 -1.06 15.65 -11.89
CA ALA A 24 0.30 15.52 -11.36
C ALA A 24 1.03 14.47 -12.21
N ASP A 25 2.27 14.76 -12.62
CA ASP A 25 3.11 13.79 -13.34
C ASP A 25 3.24 12.54 -12.47
N VAL A 26 2.48 11.52 -12.81
CA VAL A 26 2.46 10.24 -12.08
C VAL A 26 3.74 9.43 -12.26
N GLY A 27 4.68 9.93 -13.10
CA GLY A 27 5.94 9.26 -13.44
C GLY A 27 5.80 8.21 -14.55
N LYS A 28 6.87 8.00 -15.31
CA LYS A 28 6.89 7.14 -16.49
C LYS A 28 6.43 5.70 -16.18
N GLY A 29 5.33 5.30 -16.80
CA GLY A 29 4.76 3.95 -16.70
C GLY A 29 3.94 3.68 -15.43
N PHE A 30 3.72 4.67 -14.57
CA PHE A 30 2.73 4.61 -13.49
C PHE A 30 1.35 5.00 -14.00
N LYS A 31 0.33 4.38 -13.41
CA LYS A 31 -1.07 4.82 -13.56
C LYS A 31 -1.61 5.20 -12.18
N SER A 32 -2.32 6.31 -12.07
CA SER A 32 -3.09 6.64 -10.87
C SER A 32 -4.25 5.66 -10.72
N ILE A 33 -4.48 5.18 -9.51
CA ILE A 33 -5.60 4.31 -9.16
C ILE A 33 -6.54 4.96 -8.12
N PHE A 34 -6.35 6.25 -7.87
CA PHE A 34 -7.24 7.11 -7.10
C PHE A 34 -7.27 8.50 -7.75
N ASP A 35 -8.46 9.04 -7.95
CA ASP A 35 -8.68 10.31 -8.65
C ASP A 35 -8.59 11.56 -7.76
N GLY A 36 -8.40 11.36 -6.44
CA GLY A 36 -8.39 12.43 -5.44
C GLY A 36 -9.77 13.00 -5.09
N LYS A 37 -10.85 12.46 -5.66
CA LYS A 37 -12.20 13.04 -5.55
C LYS A 37 -13.27 12.03 -5.14
N THR A 38 -13.19 10.80 -5.62
CA THR A 38 -14.22 9.77 -5.44
C THR A 38 -13.61 8.44 -5.03
N LEU A 39 -14.42 7.56 -4.43
CA LEU A 39 -14.04 6.18 -4.16
C LEU A 39 -14.28 5.24 -5.36
N LYS A 40 -14.44 5.78 -6.57
CA LYS A 40 -14.63 4.96 -7.77
C LYS A 40 -13.45 4.00 -7.96
N GLY A 41 -13.77 2.70 -8.11
CA GLY A 41 -12.78 1.63 -8.21
C GLY A 41 -12.22 1.15 -6.86
N TRP A 42 -12.85 1.60 -5.76
CA TRP A 42 -12.54 1.18 -4.40
C TRP A 42 -13.82 0.77 -3.68
N ASN A 43 -13.82 -0.39 -3.02
CA ASN A 43 -14.95 -0.94 -2.25
C ASN A 43 -14.57 -1.07 -0.78
N GLY A 44 -15.25 -0.33 0.09
CA GLY A 44 -15.10 -0.33 1.54
C GLY A 44 -16.40 0.09 2.22
N ASP A 45 -16.58 -0.26 3.51
CA ASP A 45 -17.78 0.12 4.26
C ASP A 45 -17.92 1.66 4.33
N PRO A 46 -19.00 2.24 3.77
CA PRO A 46 -19.20 3.69 3.75
C PRO A 46 -19.39 4.32 5.15
N LYS A 47 -19.59 3.49 6.18
CA LYS A 47 -19.60 3.97 7.58
C LYS A 47 -18.24 4.44 8.04
N PHE A 48 -17.16 3.95 7.43
CA PHE A 48 -15.79 4.21 7.85
C PHE A 48 -14.96 4.91 6.77
N TRP A 49 -15.29 4.71 5.48
CA TRP A 49 -14.46 5.17 4.36
C TRP A 49 -15.13 6.30 3.58
N SER A 50 -14.39 7.37 3.34
CA SER A 50 -14.82 8.55 2.60
C SER A 50 -13.64 9.17 1.86
N VAL A 51 -13.89 10.20 1.06
CA VAL A 51 -12.82 11.09 0.55
C VAL A 51 -12.89 12.41 1.32
N GLN A 52 -11.77 12.79 1.92
CA GLN A 52 -11.61 14.06 2.64
C GLN A 52 -10.28 14.69 2.23
N ASP A 53 -10.28 15.97 1.90
CA ASP A 53 -9.09 16.76 1.52
C ASP A 53 -8.23 16.10 0.42
N GLY A 54 -8.88 15.49 -0.58
CA GLY A 54 -8.19 14.82 -1.67
C GLY A 54 -7.56 13.48 -1.31
N ALA A 55 -7.95 12.88 -0.18
CA ALA A 55 -7.42 11.60 0.31
C ALA A 55 -8.54 10.59 0.61
N ILE A 56 -8.32 9.32 0.30
CA ILE A 56 -9.11 8.22 0.86
C ILE A 56 -8.90 8.25 2.36
N THR A 57 -9.96 8.43 3.13
CA THR A 57 -9.93 8.59 4.57
C THR A 57 -10.72 7.48 5.25
N GLY A 58 -10.03 6.70 6.08
CA GLY A 58 -10.62 5.75 7.03
C GLY A 58 -10.66 6.35 8.43
N LYS A 59 -11.81 6.30 9.10
CA LYS A 59 -12.00 6.92 10.42
C LYS A 59 -12.88 6.07 11.33
N THR A 60 -12.42 5.93 12.58
CA THR A 60 -13.23 5.44 13.70
C THR A 60 -13.36 6.51 14.77
N THR A 61 -14.45 6.45 15.56
CA THR A 61 -14.67 7.28 16.75
C THR A 61 -15.08 6.39 17.91
N LYS A 62 -15.26 6.95 19.09
CA LYS A 62 -15.81 6.21 20.24
C LYS A 62 -17.24 5.72 19.97
N GLU A 63 -18.01 6.50 19.22
CA GLU A 63 -19.41 6.23 18.87
C GLU A 63 -19.54 5.30 17.65
N ASN A 64 -18.51 5.27 16.80
CA ASN A 64 -18.46 4.44 15.58
C ASN A 64 -17.17 3.61 15.52
N PRO A 65 -16.97 2.64 16.43
CA PRO A 65 -15.82 1.74 16.39
C PRO A 65 -16.02 0.62 15.36
N THR A 66 -14.92 0.07 14.84
CA THR A 66 -14.96 -1.19 14.09
C THR A 66 -15.01 -2.38 15.03
N LYS A 67 -15.72 -3.46 14.64
CA LYS A 67 -15.72 -4.74 15.38
C LYS A 67 -14.47 -5.58 15.14
N GLY A 68 -13.67 -5.24 14.14
CA GLY A 68 -12.45 -5.91 13.72
C GLY A 68 -11.75 -5.09 12.64
N ASN A 69 -10.57 -5.53 12.18
CA ASN A 69 -9.91 -4.87 11.07
C ASN A 69 -10.80 -4.92 9.83
N THR A 70 -11.05 -3.75 9.23
CA THR A 70 -11.80 -3.59 7.98
C THR A 70 -10.93 -2.89 6.94
N PHE A 71 -11.30 -3.04 5.67
CA PHE A 71 -10.45 -2.60 4.57
C PHE A 71 -11.27 -1.90 3.49
N ILE A 72 -10.64 -0.94 2.79
CA ILE A 72 -11.12 -0.50 1.49
C ILE A 72 -10.29 -1.18 0.41
N ILE A 73 -10.94 -1.87 -0.51
CA ILE A 73 -10.35 -2.80 -1.46
C ILE A 73 -10.37 -2.18 -2.86
N TRP A 74 -9.21 -2.09 -3.51
CA TRP A 74 -9.14 -1.70 -4.91
C TRP A 74 -9.68 -2.81 -5.82
N GLU A 75 -10.49 -2.46 -6.80
CA GLU A 75 -11.13 -3.40 -7.73
C GLU A 75 -10.17 -4.06 -8.72
N GLY A 76 -8.92 -3.58 -8.80
CA GLY A 76 -7.87 -4.22 -9.58
C GLY A 76 -7.13 -5.33 -8.82
N LYS A 77 -6.14 -5.91 -9.48
CA LYS A 77 -5.28 -6.96 -8.91
C LYS A 77 -3.81 -6.55 -8.95
N THR A 78 -3.03 -7.05 -8.00
CA THR A 78 -1.58 -6.85 -7.95
C THR A 78 -0.84 -8.15 -8.26
N GLY A 79 0.12 -8.07 -9.19
CA GLY A 79 1.06 -9.15 -9.49
C GLY A 79 2.50 -8.71 -9.15
N ASN A 80 3.35 -8.54 -10.18
CA ASN A 80 4.62 -7.82 -10.04
C ASN A 80 4.35 -6.32 -10.23
N PHE A 81 4.76 -5.49 -9.27
CA PHE A 81 4.45 -4.06 -9.31
C PHE A 81 5.46 -3.20 -8.53
N ASP A 82 5.46 -1.90 -8.83
CA ASP A 82 5.95 -0.80 -8.00
C ASP A 82 4.71 0.04 -7.63
N LEU A 83 4.31 0.04 -6.36
CA LEU A 83 3.22 0.84 -5.82
C LEU A 83 3.81 2.01 -5.03
N ARG A 84 3.25 3.19 -5.22
CA ARG A 84 3.62 4.39 -4.47
C ARG A 84 2.37 5.12 -4.04
N LEU A 85 2.38 5.60 -2.81
CA LEU A 85 1.31 6.44 -2.26
C LEU A 85 1.87 7.29 -1.11
N ASP A 86 1.10 8.27 -0.69
CA ASP A 86 1.35 8.99 0.55
C ASP A 86 0.30 8.57 1.58
N TYR A 87 0.73 8.42 2.84
CA TYR A 87 -0.16 8.12 3.96
C TYR A 87 0.06 9.10 5.12
N LYS A 88 -0.98 9.33 5.90
CA LYS A 88 -0.94 10.01 7.19
C LYS A 88 -1.83 9.24 8.17
N ILE A 89 -1.38 9.06 9.40
CA ILE A 89 -2.11 8.34 10.44
C ILE A 89 -2.09 9.13 11.75
N ILE A 90 -3.25 9.21 12.39
CA ILE A 90 -3.45 9.80 13.72
C ILE A 90 -4.14 8.75 14.58
N GLY A 91 -3.44 8.26 15.60
CA GLY A 91 -3.86 7.14 16.43
C GLY A 91 -3.86 5.79 15.70
N GLY A 92 -3.81 4.70 16.44
CA GLY A 92 -3.98 3.34 15.96
C GLY A 92 -2.88 2.81 15.03
N ASN A 93 -3.25 1.79 14.27
CA ASN A 93 -2.41 1.07 13.30
C ASN A 93 -3.15 0.97 11.96
N SER A 94 -2.40 0.80 10.88
CA SER A 94 -2.90 0.60 9.54
C SER A 94 -1.89 -0.16 8.69
N GLY A 95 -2.24 -0.43 7.44
CA GLY A 95 -1.33 -1.09 6.51
C GLY A 95 -1.86 -1.11 5.08
N ILE A 96 -0.94 -1.37 4.16
CA ILE A 96 -1.23 -1.55 2.75
C ILE A 96 -1.16 -3.03 2.45
N GLN A 97 -2.30 -3.64 2.20
CA GLN A 97 -2.43 -5.06 1.83
C GLN A 97 -2.18 -5.22 0.35
N TYR A 98 -1.42 -6.24 -0.06
CA TYR A 98 -1.19 -6.55 -1.47
C TYR A 98 -1.01 -8.05 -1.69
N ARG A 99 -1.29 -8.53 -2.90
CA ARG A 99 -1.38 -9.95 -3.21
C ARG A 99 -2.24 -10.69 -2.18
N SER A 100 -3.28 -10.03 -1.70
CA SER A 100 -4.14 -10.49 -0.61
C SER A 100 -5.33 -11.27 -1.13
N PHE A 101 -6.07 -11.90 -0.23
CA PHE A 101 -7.24 -12.73 -0.51
C PHE A 101 -8.39 -12.33 0.40
N LYS A 102 -9.61 -12.61 -0.02
CA LYS A 102 -10.79 -12.52 0.85
C LYS A 102 -10.64 -13.53 1.99
N ALA A 103 -10.81 -13.08 3.21
CA ALA A 103 -10.78 -13.94 4.40
C ALA A 103 -12.21 -14.18 4.90
N ASP A 104 -12.45 -15.37 5.45
CA ASP A 104 -13.73 -15.68 6.06
C ASP A 104 -14.03 -14.74 7.23
N GLY A 105 -15.30 -14.33 7.34
CA GLY A 105 -15.71 -13.43 8.39
C GLY A 105 -17.09 -12.82 8.17
N PRO A 106 -17.51 -11.92 9.11
CA PRO A 106 -18.87 -11.41 9.14
C PRO A 106 -19.17 -10.34 8.06
N ASP A 107 -18.16 -9.84 7.38
CA ASP A 107 -18.29 -8.79 6.38
C ASP A 107 -17.44 -9.07 5.13
N GLU A 108 -17.78 -8.38 4.04
CA GLU A 108 -17.11 -8.53 2.74
C GLU A 108 -15.75 -7.80 2.63
N TRP A 109 -15.43 -6.94 3.57
CA TRP A 109 -14.21 -6.15 3.58
C TRP A 109 -13.10 -6.77 4.44
N ARG A 110 -13.22 -8.03 4.78
CA ARG A 110 -12.24 -8.78 5.55
C ARG A 110 -11.26 -9.48 4.61
N ILE A 111 -9.98 -9.15 4.75
CA ILE A 111 -8.93 -9.74 3.90
C ILE A 111 -7.74 -10.21 4.72
N GLY A 112 -6.93 -11.06 4.11
CA GLY A 112 -5.65 -11.52 4.62
C GLY A 112 -4.61 -11.56 3.51
N GLY A 113 -3.33 -11.61 3.88
CA GLY A 113 -2.21 -11.63 2.95
C GLY A 113 -1.03 -10.80 3.41
N TYR A 114 -0.19 -10.37 2.48
CA TYR A 114 0.96 -9.54 2.78
C TYR A 114 0.56 -8.11 3.11
N GLN A 115 1.16 -7.54 4.15
CA GLN A 115 0.90 -6.18 4.60
C GLN A 115 2.19 -5.38 4.79
N ALA A 116 2.23 -4.22 4.19
CA ALA A 116 3.17 -3.16 4.50
C ALA A 116 2.59 -2.35 5.66
N ASP A 117 3.10 -2.60 6.85
CA ASP A 117 2.52 -2.14 8.12
C ASP A 117 3.02 -0.76 8.51
N PHE A 118 2.18 0.04 9.17
CA PHE A 118 2.52 1.30 9.79
C PHE A 118 1.51 1.69 10.86
N GLU A 119 1.94 2.54 11.79
CA GLU A 119 1.14 2.98 12.95
C GLU A 119 1.46 4.41 13.37
N ALA A 120 0.66 4.96 14.27
CA ALA A 120 0.94 6.24 14.92
C ALA A 120 2.05 6.16 15.99
N GLY A 121 2.35 4.94 16.47
CA GLY A 121 3.42 4.64 17.44
C GLY A 121 4.80 4.51 16.80
N ASP A 122 5.72 3.89 17.54
CA ASP A 122 7.14 3.79 17.16
C ASP A 122 7.60 2.37 16.80
N THR A 123 6.72 1.36 16.94
CA THR A 123 7.11 -0.04 16.88
C THR A 123 6.95 -0.68 15.51
N PHE A 124 5.77 -0.50 14.88
CA PHE A 124 5.39 -1.31 13.72
C PHE A 124 5.51 -0.62 12.36
N SER A 125 5.72 0.70 12.33
CA SER A 125 5.87 1.39 11.04
C SER A 125 7.06 0.86 10.24
N GLY A 126 6.79 0.33 9.03
CA GLY A 126 7.80 -0.19 8.11
C GLY A 126 8.19 -1.65 8.32
N ILE A 127 7.51 -2.41 9.19
CA ILE A 127 7.66 -3.87 9.26
C ILE A 127 6.91 -4.55 8.11
N TYR A 128 7.15 -5.83 7.96
CA TYR A 128 6.44 -6.71 7.05
C TYR A 128 5.55 -7.66 7.82
N TYR A 129 4.23 -7.52 7.66
CA TYR A 129 3.25 -8.33 8.35
C TYR A 129 2.47 -9.25 7.39
N GLY A 130 1.92 -10.30 7.89
CA GLY A 130 1.00 -11.19 7.19
C GLY A 130 -0.34 -11.23 7.92
N GLU A 131 -1.27 -10.35 7.52
CA GLU A 131 -2.60 -10.23 8.11
C GLU A 131 -3.39 -11.53 7.90
N ARG A 132 -3.89 -12.15 8.98
CA ARG A 132 -4.59 -13.45 8.91
C ARG A 132 -3.86 -14.50 8.06
N PHE A 133 -2.54 -14.41 8.05
CA PHE A 133 -1.71 -15.21 7.16
C PHE A 133 -0.54 -15.83 7.93
N ARG A 134 0.56 -15.11 8.16
CA ARG A 134 1.78 -15.65 8.78
C ARG A 134 2.37 -14.76 9.88
N GLY A 135 1.65 -13.73 10.35
CA GLY A 135 2.11 -12.80 11.38
C GLY A 135 3.30 -11.94 10.93
N ILE A 136 4.16 -11.53 11.84
CA ILE A 136 5.35 -10.72 11.52
C ILE A 136 6.32 -11.55 10.67
N LEU A 137 6.55 -11.11 9.45
CA LEU A 137 7.45 -11.78 8.49
C LEU A 137 8.85 -11.18 8.52
N SER A 138 8.99 -9.87 8.72
CA SER A 138 10.29 -9.21 8.85
C SER A 138 10.15 -7.90 9.63
N LEU A 139 11.11 -7.59 10.47
CA LEU A 139 11.19 -6.32 11.21
C LEU A 139 11.90 -5.23 10.39
N ARG A 140 11.82 -3.97 10.85
CA ARG A 140 12.61 -2.87 10.26
C ARG A 140 14.10 -3.17 10.26
N GLY A 141 14.78 -2.75 9.21
CA GLY A 141 16.22 -2.96 9.03
C GLY A 141 16.62 -4.39 8.69
N LYS A 142 15.64 -5.28 8.49
CA LYS A 142 15.89 -6.70 8.23
C LYS A 142 15.47 -7.12 6.82
N LYS A 143 16.27 -8.01 6.24
CA LYS A 143 15.90 -8.84 5.10
C LYS A 143 15.64 -10.25 5.63
N THR A 144 14.44 -10.77 5.41
CA THR A 144 14.06 -12.12 5.86
C THR A 144 13.84 -13.03 4.65
N THR A 145 14.58 -14.14 4.60
CA THR A 145 14.34 -15.22 3.64
C THR A 145 13.46 -16.28 4.30
N LEU A 146 12.29 -16.54 3.68
CA LEU A 146 11.30 -17.50 4.15
C LEU A 146 11.47 -18.81 3.39
N THR A 147 11.65 -19.92 4.10
CA THR A 147 11.68 -21.28 3.57
C THR A 147 10.78 -22.19 4.39
N VAL A 148 10.50 -23.39 3.91
CA VAL A 148 9.82 -24.43 4.67
C VAL A 148 10.82 -25.54 4.96
N GLY A 149 10.96 -25.92 6.23
CA GLY A 149 11.80 -27.02 6.64
C GLY A 149 11.16 -28.38 6.31
N ASP A 150 11.93 -29.46 6.53
CA ASP A 150 11.48 -30.83 6.33
C ASP A 150 10.31 -31.20 7.26
N ASP A 151 10.21 -30.51 8.40
CA ASP A 151 9.10 -30.61 9.36
C ASP A 151 7.83 -29.85 8.91
N GLY A 152 7.84 -29.23 7.74
CA GLY A 152 6.74 -28.45 7.20
C GLY A 152 6.57 -27.06 7.84
N LYS A 153 7.44 -26.66 8.77
CA LYS A 153 7.35 -25.37 9.47
C LYS A 153 8.07 -24.27 8.70
N LEU A 154 7.53 -23.05 8.80
CA LEU A 154 8.16 -21.86 8.25
C LEU A 154 9.48 -21.55 8.98
N LYS A 155 10.57 -21.50 8.23
CA LYS A 155 11.89 -21.06 8.70
C LYS A 155 12.16 -19.66 8.21
N LYS A 156 12.79 -18.84 9.05
CA LYS A 156 13.18 -17.46 8.78
C LYS A 156 14.68 -17.32 8.95
N GLU A 157 15.37 -17.02 7.86
CA GLU A 157 16.76 -16.57 7.88
C GLU A 157 16.76 -15.05 7.79
N VAL A 158 17.41 -14.38 8.74
CA VAL A 158 17.34 -12.93 8.91
C VAL A 158 18.73 -12.32 8.77
N GLU A 159 18.85 -11.37 7.84
CA GLU A 159 20.01 -10.52 7.63
C GLU A 159 19.67 -9.08 8.04
N GLU A 160 20.50 -8.44 8.82
CA GLU A 160 20.39 -7.02 9.14
C GLU A 160 21.08 -6.20 8.05
N PHE A 161 20.39 -5.19 7.50
CA PHE A 161 20.97 -4.25 6.53
C PHE A 161 21.03 -2.81 7.07
N ALA A 162 20.29 -2.50 8.13
CA ALA A 162 20.29 -1.18 8.79
C ALA A 162 19.77 -1.32 10.23
N LYS A 163 20.15 -0.38 11.08
CA LYS A 163 19.61 -0.31 12.44
C LYS A 163 18.18 0.21 12.42
N ASP A 164 17.32 -0.38 13.24
CA ASP A 164 15.92 0.02 13.40
C ASP A 164 15.77 1.51 13.71
N ALA A 165 16.56 2.01 14.67
CA ALA A 165 16.52 3.41 15.09
C ALA A 165 16.88 4.41 13.98
N ASP A 166 17.73 4.04 13.01
CA ASP A 166 18.09 4.92 11.91
C ASP A 166 16.95 5.03 10.88
N ILE A 167 16.24 3.94 10.64
CA ILE A 167 15.05 3.92 9.80
C ILE A 167 13.91 4.71 10.46
N ALA A 168 13.73 4.55 11.78
CA ALA A 168 12.69 5.25 12.54
C ALA A 168 12.78 6.78 12.42
N LYS A 169 13.99 7.35 12.34
CA LYS A 169 14.22 8.79 12.14
C LYS A 169 13.62 9.35 10.85
N ALA A 170 13.45 8.52 9.83
CA ALA A 170 12.85 8.93 8.56
C ALA A 170 11.32 9.00 8.60
N ILE A 171 10.68 8.43 9.62
CA ILE A 171 9.22 8.33 9.73
C ILE A 171 8.69 9.56 10.45
N LYS A 172 7.77 10.29 9.81
CA LYS A 172 7.15 11.50 10.37
C LYS A 172 5.87 11.12 11.11
N LYS A 173 5.79 11.45 12.39
CA LYS A 173 4.59 11.22 13.21
C LYS A 173 3.48 12.19 12.82
N GLU A 174 2.26 11.70 12.71
CA GLU A 174 1.03 12.47 12.44
C GLU A 174 1.12 13.39 11.20
N ASP A 175 2.07 13.13 10.31
CA ASP A 175 2.30 13.89 9.08
C ASP A 175 2.35 12.95 7.87
N TRP A 176 2.39 13.53 6.68
CA TRP A 176 2.46 12.80 5.43
C TRP A 176 3.82 12.11 5.24
N ASN A 177 3.76 10.81 5.02
CA ASN A 177 4.88 9.96 4.64
C ASN A 177 4.62 9.34 3.28
N SER A 178 5.65 9.23 2.44
CA SER A 178 5.54 8.41 1.24
C SER A 178 5.75 6.92 1.60
N TYR A 179 4.95 6.04 1.01
CA TYR A 179 5.16 4.60 1.08
C TYR A 179 5.37 4.04 -0.33
N ARG A 180 6.42 3.23 -0.49
CA ARG A 180 6.68 2.50 -1.74
C ARG A 180 6.81 1.02 -1.47
N ILE A 181 6.13 0.21 -2.29
CA ILE A 181 6.20 -1.25 -2.26
C ILE A 181 6.65 -1.74 -3.62
N VAL A 182 7.76 -2.49 -3.65
CA VAL A 182 8.24 -3.16 -4.87
C VAL A 182 8.09 -4.66 -4.70
N ALA A 183 7.18 -5.25 -5.47
CA ALA A 183 6.96 -6.69 -5.51
C ALA A 183 7.43 -7.24 -6.87
N ARG A 184 8.55 -7.94 -6.89
CA ARG A 184 9.10 -8.54 -8.09
C ARG A 184 9.32 -10.03 -7.88
N ASN A 185 8.52 -10.86 -8.54
CA ASN A 185 8.39 -12.29 -8.24
C ASN A 185 8.12 -12.48 -6.73
N PHE A 186 9.00 -13.12 -5.99
CA PHE A 186 8.85 -13.34 -4.55
C PHE A 186 9.88 -12.54 -3.72
N ASN A 187 10.47 -11.52 -4.33
CA ASN A 187 11.29 -10.52 -3.65
C ASN A 187 10.43 -9.27 -3.45
N LEU A 188 10.16 -8.93 -2.20
CA LEU A 188 9.18 -7.97 -1.75
C LEU A 188 9.87 -6.96 -0.85
N THR A 189 9.90 -5.67 -1.25
CA THR A 189 10.68 -4.64 -0.57
C THR A 189 9.80 -3.44 -0.25
N HIS A 190 9.89 -2.93 0.97
CA HIS A 190 9.18 -1.75 1.44
C HIS A 190 10.12 -0.57 1.68
N TYR A 191 9.61 0.64 1.43
CA TYR A 191 10.30 1.90 1.69
C TYR A 191 9.32 2.91 2.29
N ILE A 192 9.77 3.69 3.25
CA ILE A 192 9.08 4.87 3.78
C ILE A 192 10.02 6.07 3.58
N ASN A 193 9.52 7.16 3.00
CA ASN A 193 10.29 8.37 2.69
C ASN A 193 11.62 8.05 1.99
N ASP A 194 11.55 7.16 0.97
CA ASP A 194 12.68 6.63 0.18
C ASP A 194 13.71 5.80 0.96
N VAL A 195 13.54 5.65 2.28
CA VAL A 195 14.38 4.77 3.10
C VAL A 195 13.85 3.35 3.03
N LYS A 196 14.69 2.38 2.66
CA LYS A 196 14.34 0.95 2.70
C LYS A 196 14.08 0.54 4.15
N THR A 197 12.86 0.05 4.43
CA THR A 197 12.48 -0.35 5.79
C THR A 197 12.61 -1.84 6.02
N THR A 198 12.19 -2.67 5.07
CA THR A 198 12.25 -4.13 5.20
C THR A 198 12.25 -4.82 3.83
N GLN A 199 12.66 -6.09 3.82
CA GLN A 199 12.62 -6.93 2.63
C GLN A 199 12.29 -8.37 3.01
N VAL A 200 11.45 -9.02 2.19
CA VAL A 200 11.17 -10.45 2.30
C VAL A 200 11.47 -11.14 0.97
N VAL A 201 12.19 -12.26 1.01
CA VAL A 201 12.35 -13.20 -0.09
C VAL A 201 11.59 -14.47 0.27
N ASP A 202 10.46 -14.72 -0.40
CA ASP A 202 9.54 -15.78 -0.02
C ASP A 202 9.69 -17.03 -0.89
N HIS A 203 10.36 -18.03 -0.35
CA HIS A 203 10.56 -19.34 -1.00
C HIS A 203 9.53 -20.39 -0.58
N ASP A 204 8.60 -20.08 0.34
CA ASP A 204 7.51 -20.99 0.71
C ASP A 204 6.54 -21.17 -0.46
N ARG A 205 6.76 -22.17 -1.29
CA ARG A 205 5.97 -22.45 -2.48
C ARG A 205 4.52 -22.84 -2.16
N LYS A 206 4.24 -23.30 -0.93
CA LYS A 206 2.92 -23.77 -0.51
C LYS A 206 1.98 -22.60 -0.22
N THR A 207 2.47 -21.55 0.44
CA THR A 207 1.59 -20.48 0.92
C THR A 207 1.87 -19.11 0.30
N ARG A 208 3.06 -18.88 -0.32
CA ARG A 208 3.38 -17.60 -0.95
C ARG A 208 2.39 -17.26 -2.06
N ARG A 209 2.12 -15.97 -2.22
CA ARG A 209 1.20 -15.46 -3.22
C ARG A 209 1.92 -14.67 -4.30
N ALA A 210 1.58 -14.97 -5.57
CA ALA A 210 2.16 -14.29 -6.73
C ALA A 210 1.35 -13.05 -7.15
N ASP A 211 0.07 -13.04 -6.80
CA ASP A 211 -0.91 -11.99 -7.12
C ASP A 211 -2.05 -11.97 -6.09
N GLY A 212 -2.96 -11.03 -6.25
CA GLY A 212 -4.15 -10.91 -5.42
C GLY A 212 -4.65 -9.48 -5.29
N LEU A 213 -5.44 -9.22 -4.24
CA LEU A 213 -6.06 -7.95 -3.95
C LEU A 213 -5.05 -6.91 -3.44
N LEU A 214 -5.37 -5.64 -3.65
CA LEU A 214 -4.77 -4.48 -3.00
C LEU A 214 -5.84 -3.83 -2.11
N ALA A 215 -5.50 -3.48 -0.87
CA ALA A 215 -6.41 -2.80 0.02
C ALA A 215 -5.69 -1.96 1.07
N LEU A 216 -6.42 -1.03 1.67
CA LEU A 216 -5.95 -0.16 2.74
C LEU A 216 -6.70 -0.52 4.02
N GLN A 217 -6.00 -0.65 5.13
CA GLN A 217 -6.55 -1.10 6.41
C GLN A 217 -7.06 0.07 7.26
N LEU A 218 -8.17 -0.16 7.95
CA LEU A 218 -8.59 0.55 9.14
C LEU A 218 -8.63 -0.45 10.30
N HIS A 219 -7.69 -0.30 11.23
CA HIS A 219 -7.50 -1.25 12.33
C HIS A 219 -8.55 -1.07 13.43
N ALA A 220 -8.99 -2.17 14.02
CA ALA A 220 -9.83 -2.14 15.21
C ALA A 220 -9.03 -1.65 16.43
N GLY A 221 -9.67 -0.88 17.28
CA GLY A 221 -9.04 -0.38 18.50
C GLY A 221 -9.51 1.01 18.88
N PRO A 222 -8.65 1.81 19.53
CA PRO A 222 -8.97 3.21 19.85
C PRO A 222 -9.36 4.04 18.62
N PRO A 223 -10.07 5.16 18.80
CA PRO A 223 -10.36 6.08 17.70
C PRO A 223 -9.13 6.46 16.91
N MET A 224 -9.23 6.42 15.58
CA MET A 224 -8.14 6.70 14.68
C MET A 224 -8.59 7.34 13.38
N THR A 225 -7.69 8.01 12.71
CA THR A 225 -7.87 8.49 11.34
C THR A 225 -6.65 8.10 10.50
N VAL A 226 -6.88 7.46 9.37
CA VAL A 226 -5.85 7.18 8.38
C VAL A 226 -6.25 7.74 7.03
N GLN A 227 -5.30 8.34 6.33
CA GLN A 227 -5.50 8.99 5.05
C GLN A 227 -4.48 8.51 4.03
N PHE A 228 -4.92 8.35 2.76
CA PHE A 228 -4.09 7.91 1.65
C PHE A 228 -4.36 8.77 0.42
N LYS A 229 -3.29 9.23 -0.26
CA LYS A 229 -3.39 10.00 -1.50
C LYS A 229 -2.26 9.66 -2.46
N ASN A 230 -2.29 10.24 -3.67
CA ASN A 230 -1.27 10.06 -4.70
C ASN A 230 -1.00 8.58 -5.03
N ILE A 231 -2.05 7.74 -4.96
CA ILE A 231 -1.95 6.28 -5.11
C ILE A 231 -1.73 5.95 -6.58
N ARG A 232 -0.54 5.44 -6.91
CA ARG A 232 -0.15 5.08 -8.27
C ARG A 232 0.60 3.77 -8.32
N ILE A 233 0.34 2.99 -9.35
CA ILE A 233 0.91 1.65 -9.53
C ILE A 233 1.54 1.52 -10.92
N LYS A 234 2.67 0.84 -10.99
CA LYS A 234 3.33 0.42 -12.22
C LYS A 234 3.46 -1.09 -12.22
N GLU A 235 2.91 -1.74 -13.23
CA GLU A 235 3.13 -3.16 -13.44
C GLU A 235 4.58 -3.42 -13.86
N LEU A 236 5.17 -4.46 -13.29
CA LEU A 236 6.54 -4.86 -13.61
C LEU A 236 6.51 -6.19 -14.39
N PRO A 237 7.37 -6.36 -15.41
CA PRO A 237 7.43 -7.60 -16.16
C PRO A 237 7.83 -8.78 -15.25
N LYS A 238 7.28 -9.96 -15.53
CA LYS A 238 7.79 -11.21 -14.97
C LYS A 238 9.23 -11.39 -15.50
N ARG A 239 10.18 -11.61 -14.60
CA ARG A 239 11.56 -11.88 -15.02
C ARG A 239 11.55 -13.22 -15.78
N ALA A 240 11.99 -13.22 -17.05
CA ALA A 240 12.18 -14.45 -17.79
C ALA A 240 13.09 -15.39 -16.97
N ARG A 241 12.73 -16.64 -16.82
CA ARG A 241 13.66 -17.67 -16.35
C ARG A 241 14.83 -17.66 -17.33
N LYS A 242 16.06 -17.40 -16.86
CA LYS A 242 17.21 -17.77 -17.66
C LYS A 242 17.08 -19.26 -17.94
N ALA A 243 16.93 -19.62 -19.21
CA ALA A 243 17.04 -21.02 -19.62
C ALA A 243 18.39 -21.51 -19.11
N GLY A 244 18.38 -22.48 -18.20
CA GLY A 244 19.59 -23.13 -17.76
C GLY A 244 20.23 -23.75 -18.99
N ASN A 245 21.49 -23.46 -19.25
CA ASN A 245 22.28 -24.18 -20.24
C ASN A 245 22.22 -25.66 -19.87
N ALA A 246 21.35 -26.41 -20.51
CA ALA A 246 21.50 -27.85 -20.63
C ALA A 246 22.77 -28.07 -21.48
N LYS A 247 23.88 -28.32 -20.82
CA LYS A 247 25.04 -28.92 -21.50
C LYS A 247 24.59 -30.31 -21.92
N GLU A 248 24.27 -30.47 -23.18
CA GLU A 248 24.27 -31.76 -23.85
C GLU A 248 25.66 -32.36 -23.67
N GLY A 249 25.73 -33.34 -22.77
CA GLY A 249 26.87 -34.26 -22.74
C GLY A 249 26.80 -35.15 -23.97
N SER A 250 27.48 -34.76 -25.03
CA SER A 250 27.79 -35.64 -26.15
C SER A 250 28.66 -36.78 -25.63
N ASN A 251 28.09 -37.92 -25.33
CA ASN A 251 28.80 -39.16 -25.13
C ASN A 251 29.05 -39.77 -26.49
N ASN A 252 30.20 -39.44 -27.09
CA ASN A 252 30.74 -40.14 -28.23
C ASN A 252 31.39 -41.44 -27.73
N LYS A 253 30.64 -42.54 -27.77
CA LYS A 253 31.24 -43.89 -27.71
C LYS A 253 31.54 -44.34 -29.12
N ASN A 254 32.81 -44.29 -29.52
CA ASN A 254 33.35 -45.12 -30.57
C ASN A 254 34.58 -45.85 -30.03
N LYS A 255 34.50 -47.12 -30.18
CA LYS A 255 35.42 -48.27 -30.13
C LYS A 255 35.40 -49.09 -28.85
#